data_5a8184b9f949d5cfc0f60478b499851b
#
_entry.id   5a8184b9f949d5cfc0f60478b499851b
#
_cell.length_a   1.000
_cell.length_b   1.000
_cell.length_c   1.000
_cell.angle_alpha   90.00
_cell.angle_beta   90.00
_cell.angle_gamma   90.00
#
_symmetry.space_group_name_H-M   'P 1'
#
loop_
_entity.id
_entity.type
_entity.pdbx_description
1 polymer ?
#
loop_
_entity_poly.entity_id
_entity_poly.type
_entity_poly.pdbx_seq_one_letter_code
_entity_poly.pdbx_strand_id
1 'polypeptide(L)'
;MLTIHASCVAIGGHAVLLRGPSGAGKSDLALRLIDAGAMLVADDRTQLQRQDNRLIASSPGTIRGLMEIRGLGPVRVAAAEPSRVHLVIDLVPPAMVPRLPEPRHESFLDIALPCLSLDPFEVSAAIKAKLALERAAAGRLFEPAEAQLPRRVLRAS
;
A
#
# COMPACT_ATOMS: atom_id res chain seq x y z
N MET A 1 7.72 6.33 17.61
CA MET A 1 6.63 5.57 16.96
C MET A 1 5.51 6.52 16.56
N LEU A 2 4.96 6.33 15.39
CA LEU A 2 3.88 7.13 14.84
C LEU A 2 2.72 6.21 14.46
N THR A 3 1.50 6.58 14.83
CA THR A 3 0.30 5.84 14.38
C THR A 3 -0.46 6.71 13.40
N ILE A 4 -0.77 6.16 12.23
CA ILE A 4 -1.51 6.87 11.20
C ILE A 4 -2.81 6.15 10.85
N HIS A 5 -3.78 6.91 10.35
CA HIS A 5 -5.04 6.38 9.85
C HIS A 5 -4.85 5.88 8.42
N ALA A 6 -4.46 4.63 8.30
CA ALA A 6 -4.20 3.97 7.02
C ALA A 6 -4.33 2.47 7.20
N SER A 7 -4.70 1.76 6.13
CA SER A 7 -4.53 0.31 6.05
C SER A 7 -3.19 0.02 5.38
N CYS A 8 -2.60 -1.11 5.70
CA CYS A 8 -1.30 -1.49 5.17
C CYS A 8 -1.30 -2.97 4.80
N VAL A 9 -0.84 -3.26 3.60
CA VAL A 9 -0.65 -4.64 3.14
C VAL A 9 0.79 -4.80 2.64
N ALA A 10 1.28 -6.04 2.69
CA ALA A 10 2.61 -6.38 2.20
C ALA A 10 2.52 -7.42 1.10
N ILE A 11 3.36 -7.25 0.09
CA ILE A 11 3.52 -8.18 -1.02
C ILE A 11 5.02 -8.47 -1.14
N GLY A 12 5.41 -9.74 -0.98
CA GLY A 12 6.82 -10.12 -1.06
C GLY A 12 7.71 -9.40 -0.05
N GLY A 13 7.19 -9.07 1.12
CA GLY A 13 7.94 -8.34 2.15
C GLY A 13 7.97 -6.84 1.99
N HIS A 14 7.33 -6.29 0.96
CA HIS A 14 7.25 -4.85 0.69
C HIS A 14 5.85 -4.35 1.01
N ALA A 15 5.75 -3.28 1.79
CA ALA A 15 4.46 -2.77 2.25
C ALA A 15 4.05 -1.47 1.55
N VAL A 16 2.75 -1.31 1.41
CA VAL A 16 2.11 -0.10 0.90
C VAL A 16 1.08 0.39 1.90
N LEU A 17 1.06 1.69 2.15
CA LEU A 17 0.05 2.36 2.96
C LEU A 17 -1.10 2.81 2.07
N LEU A 18 -2.31 2.44 2.45
CA LEU A 18 -3.55 2.84 1.78
C LEU A 18 -4.24 3.87 2.66
N ARG A 19 -4.35 5.09 2.19
CA ARG A 19 -4.77 6.23 2.99
C ARG A 19 -5.99 6.90 2.37
N GLY A 20 -6.90 7.37 3.22
CA GLY A 20 -8.11 8.06 2.81
C GLY A 20 -9.08 8.15 3.97
N PRO A 21 -10.12 8.99 3.87
CA PRO A 21 -11.14 9.10 4.93
C PRO A 21 -11.91 7.79 5.08
N SER A 22 -12.66 7.66 6.18
CA SER A 22 -13.57 6.53 6.39
C SER A 22 -14.52 6.43 5.20
N GLY A 23 -14.72 5.21 4.68
CA GLY A 23 -15.54 4.98 3.50
C GLY A 23 -14.84 5.22 2.17
N ALA A 24 -13.56 5.60 2.18
CA ALA A 24 -12.80 5.82 0.94
C ALA A 24 -12.42 4.54 0.20
N GLY A 25 -12.60 3.36 0.82
CA GLY A 25 -12.28 2.09 0.18
C GLY A 25 -10.97 1.45 0.61
N LYS A 26 -10.38 1.90 1.71
CA LYS A 26 -9.10 1.34 2.22
C LYS A 26 -9.19 -0.16 2.46
N SER A 27 -10.14 -0.59 3.27
CA SER A 27 -10.29 -2.01 3.62
C SER A 27 -10.73 -2.84 2.42
N ASP A 28 -11.56 -2.30 1.54
CA ASP A 28 -11.99 -2.98 0.34
C ASP A 28 -10.81 -3.24 -0.62
N LEU A 29 -9.97 -2.24 -0.85
CA LEU A 29 -8.78 -2.42 -1.68
C LEU A 29 -7.78 -3.37 -1.02
N ALA A 30 -7.58 -3.26 0.30
CA ALA A 30 -6.73 -4.19 1.04
C ALA A 30 -7.22 -5.62 0.89
N LEU A 31 -8.53 -5.85 1.00
CA LEU A 31 -9.13 -7.18 0.83
C LEU A 31 -8.87 -7.75 -0.56
N ARG A 32 -9.04 -6.93 -1.60
CA ARG A 32 -8.76 -7.37 -2.98
C ARG A 32 -7.28 -7.71 -3.19
N LEU A 33 -6.38 -6.94 -2.58
CA LEU A 33 -4.95 -7.25 -2.63
C LEU A 33 -4.62 -8.54 -1.87
N ILE A 34 -5.24 -8.76 -0.72
CA ILE A 34 -5.05 -10.00 0.05
C ILE A 34 -5.57 -11.21 -0.73
N ASP A 35 -6.71 -11.08 -1.40
CA ASP A 35 -7.23 -12.14 -2.28
C ASP A 35 -6.25 -12.47 -3.41
N ALA A 36 -5.49 -11.49 -3.86
CA ALA A 36 -4.45 -11.65 -4.89
C ALA A 36 -3.09 -12.09 -4.33
N GLY A 37 -2.99 -12.41 -3.04
CA GLY A 37 -1.78 -12.96 -2.44
C GLY A 37 -1.03 -12.04 -1.47
N ALA A 38 -1.52 -10.83 -1.24
CA ALA A 38 -0.93 -9.95 -0.24
C ALA A 38 -1.26 -10.43 1.18
N MET A 39 -0.53 -9.93 2.16
CA MET A 39 -0.76 -10.19 3.57
C MET A 39 -1.08 -8.89 4.29
N LEU A 40 -1.97 -8.95 5.27
CA LEU A 40 -2.36 -7.76 6.04
C LEU A 40 -1.28 -7.40 7.05
N VAL A 41 -0.80 -6.17 6.98
CA VAL A 41 0.05 -5.60 8.04
C VAL A 41 -0.85 -4.96 9.10
N ALA A 42 -1.74 -4.08 8.69
CA ALA A 42 -2.68 -3.42 9.61
C ALA A 42 -3.92 -2.93 8.87
N ASP A 43 -5.06 -2.93 9.56
CA ASP A 43 -6.31 -2.39 9.03
C ASP A 43 -6.65 -1.10 9.76
N ASP A 44 -6.93 -0.03 9.00
CA ASP A 44 -7.40 1.28 9.47
C ASP A 44 -6.42 2.07 10.33
N ARG A 45 -5.62 1.43 11.17
CA ARG A 45 -4.57 2.06 11.98
C ARG A 45 -3.27 1.31 11.81
N THR A 46 -2.25 2.00 11.37
CA THR A 46 -0.92 1.44 11.14
C THR A 46 0.09 2.15 12.01
N GLN A 47 0.88 1.38 12.72
CA GLN A 47 2.02 1.91 13.47
C GLN A 47 3.24 1.96 12.58
N LEU A 48 3.96 3.07 12.62
CA LEU A 48 5.18 3.28 11.87
C LEU A 48 6.33 3.50 12.82
N GLN A 49 7.45 2.84 12.53
CA GLN A 49 8.67 2.97 13.30
C GLN A 49 9.85 3.08 12.34
N ARG A 50 10.78 3.95 12.67
CA ARG A 50 12.01 4.09 11.89
C ARG A 50 13.06 3.13 12.41
N GLN A 51 13.67 2.36 11.50
CA GLN A 51 14.84 1.53 11.76
C GLN A 51 15.91 1.89 10.73
N ASP A 52 16.95 2.60 11.16
CA ASP A 52 17.97 3.17 10.26
C ASP A 52 17.30 4.05 9.20
N ASN A 53 17.43 3.71 7.92
CA ASN A 53 16.82 4.45 6.82
C ASN A 53 15.54 3.80 6.31
N ARG A 54 14.92 2.94 7.12
CA ARG A 54 13.72 2.18 6.74
C ARG A 54 12.55 2.57 7.61
N LEU A 55 11.39 2.68 6.99
CA LEU A 55 10.13 2.87 7.68
C LEU A 55 9.44 1.52 7.78
N ILE A 56 9.19 1.05 9.00
CA ILE A 56 8.60 -0.26 9.27
C ILE A 56 7.17 -0.08 9.75
N ALA A 57 6.23 -0.76 9.10
CA ALA A 57 4.83 -0.76 9.47
C ALA A 57 4.47 -2.01 10.24
N SER A 58 3.60 -1.86 11.24
CA SER A 58 3.07 -2.96 12.04
C SER A 58 1.64 -2.63 12.49
N SER A 59 0.94 -3.65 12.96
CA SER A 59 -0.39 -3.44 13.53
C SER A 59 -0.29 -3.07 15.01
N PRO A 60 -1.24 -2.25 15.51
CA PRO A 60 -1.31 -1.98 16.95
C PRO A 60 -1.72 -3.23 17.73
N GLY A 61 -0.93 -3.57 18.75
CA GLY A 61 -1.31 -4.53 19.78
C GLY A 61 -1.83 -5.87 19.30
N THR A 62 -3.02 -6.23 19.78
CA THR A 62 -3.61 -7.57 19.63
C THR A 62 -4.49 -7.74 18.39
N ILE A 63 -4.62 -6.72 17.55
CA ILE A 63 -5.52 -6.77 16.38
C ILE A 63 -4.86 -7.30 15.10
N ARG A 64 -3.71 -7.92 15.23
CA ARG A 64 -2.97 -8.45 14.10
C ARG A 64 -3.78 -9.49 13.32
N GLY A 65 -3.85 -9.32 12.00
CA GLY A 65 -4.55 -10.25 11.11
C GLY A 65 -6.06 -10.16 11.15
N LEU A 66 -6.61 -9.14 11.81
CA LEU A 66 -8.05 -8.96 11.92
C LEU A 66 -8.49 -7.80 11.03
N MET A 67 -9.45 -8.07 10.16
CA MET A 67 -10.11 -7.06 9.32
C MET A 67 -11.59 -7.00 9.63
N GLU A 68 -12.12 -5.80 9.69
CA GLU A 68 -13.56 -5.61 9.75
C GLU A 68 -14.09 -5.43 8.33
N ILE A 69 -14.85 -6.42 7.86
CA ILE A 69 -15.36 -6.44 6.49
C ILE A 69 -16.85 -6.15 6.50
N ARG A 70 -17.24 -5.07 5.85
CA ARG A 70 -18.65 -4.69 5.76
C ARG A 70 -19.45 -5.83 5.13
N GLY A 71 -20.50 -6.27 5.79
CA GLY A 71 -21.34 -7.38 5.36
C GLY A 71 -20.96 -8.73 5.96
N LEU A 72 -19.75 -8.87 6.50
CA LEU A 72 -19.27 -10.10 7.12
C LEU A 72 -18.89 -9.92 8.59
N GLY A 73 -18.50 -8.71 9.00
CA GLY A 73 -17.96 -8.47 10.33
C GLY A 73 -16.46 -8.74 10.42
N PRO A 74 -15.95 -9.02 11.62
CA PRO A 74 -14.53 -9.30 11.81
C PRO A 74 -14.13 -10.62 11.17
N VAL A 75 -13.06 -10.60 10.37
CA VAL A 75 -12.53 -11.77 9.66
C VAL A 75 -11.02 -11.83 9.86
N ARG A 76 -10.50 -13.03 10.14
CA ARG A 76 -9.06 -13.25 10.17
C ARG A 76 -8.55 -13.51 8.78
N VAL A 77 -7.46 -12.82 8.43
CA VAL A 77 -6.78 -12.97 7.15
C VAL A 77 -5.30 -13.25 7.39
N ALA A 78 -4.59 -13.61 6.33
CA ALA A 78 -3.15 -13.83 6.42
C ALA A 78 -2.45 -12.56 6.89
N ALA A 79 -1.73 -12.64 8.01
CA ALA A 79 -1.06 -11.52 8.65
C ALA A 79 0.42 -11.49 8.28
N ALA A 80 0.89 -10.30 7.92
CA ALA A 80 2.32 -10.07 7.67
C ALA A 80 3.05 -9.75 8.97
N GLU A 81 4.32 -10.11 9.02
CA GLU A 81 5.23 -9.57 10.01
C GLU A 81 5.44 -8.06 9.77
N PRO A 82 6.00 -7.31 10.74
CA PRO A 82 6.37 -5.92 10.49
C PRO A 82 7.15 -5.80 9.18
N SER A 83 6.74 -4.87 8.32
CA SER A 83 7.20 -4.81 6.94
C SER A 83 7.67 -3.42 6.57
N ARG A 84 8.68 -3.34 5.70
CA ARG A 84 9.20 -2.07 5.21
C ARG A 84 8.22 -1.43 4.23
N VAL A 85 7.87 -0.18 4.48
CA VAL A 85 6.98 0.60 3.61
C VAL A 85 7.78 1.25 2.49
N HIS A 86 7.26 1.14 1.26
CA HIS A 86 7.87 1.74 0.07
C HIS A 86 6.97 2.75 -0.64
N LEU A 87 5.70 2.79 -0.31
CA LEU A 87 4.73 3.56 -1.09
C LEU A 87 3.54 3.96 -0.23
N VAL A 88 3.04 5.18 -0.49
CA VAL A 88 1.74 5.64 0.03
C VAL A 88 0.79 5.80 -1.16
N ILE A 89 -0.39 5.23 -1.07
CA ILE A 89 -1.46 5.43 -2.04
C ILE A 89 -2.61 6.17 -1.34
N ASP A 90 -2.92 7.36 -1.85
CA ASP A 90 -4.10 8.11 -1.42
C ASP A 90 -5.29 7.68 -2.25
N LEU A 91 -6.35 7.23 -1.59
CA LEU A 91 -7.57 6.77 -2.24
C LEU A 91 -8.50 7.97 -2.41
N VAL A 92 -8.79 8.31 -3.64
CA VAL A 92 -9.50 9.54 -4.03
C VAL A 92 -10.59 9.23 -5.07
N PRO A 93 -11.56 10.14 -5.25
CA PRO A 93 -12.53 10.00 -6.35
C PRO A 93 -11.84 10.01 -7.72
N PRO A 94 -12.45 9.41 -8.76
CA PRO A 94 -11.84 9.32 -10.10
C PRO A 94 -11.37 10.65 -10.66
N ALA A 95 -12.14 11.72 -10.43
CA ALA A 95 -11.80 13.05 -10.94
C ALA A 95 -10.50 13.62 -10.36
N MET A 96 -10.05 13.09 -9.25
CA MET A 96 -8.81 13.52 -8.55
C MET A 96 -7.59 12.71 -8.95
N VAL A 97 -7.75 11.69 -9.78
CA VAL A 97 -6.62 10.88 -10.23
C VAL A 97 -6.02 11.51 -11.48
N PRO A 98 -4.75 11.97 -11.44
CA PRO A 98 -4.12 12.53 -12.62
C PRO A 98 -3.84 11.43 -13.66
N ARG A 99 -3.90 11.80 -14.93
CA ARG A 99 -3.61 10.87 -16.03
C ARG A 99 -2.18 10.30 -15.91
N LEU A 100 -1.25 11.18 -15.59
CA LEU A 100 0.15 10.81 -15.32
C LEU A 100 0.50 11.31 -13.92
N PRO A 101 1.08 10.48 -13.06
CA PRO A 101 1.45 10.93 -11.73
C PRO A 101 2.62 11.90 -11.82
N GLU A 102 2.51 13.02 -11.12
CA GLU A 102 3.65 13.89 -10.88
C GLU A 102 4.45 13.31 -9.70
N PRO A 103 5.78 13.33 -9.77
CA PRO A 103 6.60 12.87 -8.65
C PRO A 103 6.23 13.63 -7.37
N ARG A 104 5.77 12.89 -6.37
CA ARG A 104 5.37 13.44 -5.08
C ARG A 104 5.87 12.53 -3.99
N HIS A 105 6.40 13.13 -2.93
CA HIS A 105 6.92 12.41 -1.76
C HIS A 105 6.35 13.02 -0.49
N GLU A 106 6.19 12.19 0.52
CA GLU A 106 5.80 12.62 1.85
C GLU A 106 6.74 11.97 2.87
N SER A 107 7.13 12.72 3.89
CA SER A 107 8.05 12.22 4.91
C SER A 107 7.30 11.73 6.14
N PHE A 108 7.70 10.56 6.62
CA PHE A 108 7.26 9.97 7.88
C PHE A 108 8.51 9.66 8.70
N LEU A 109 8.63 10.23 9.89
CA LEU A 109 9.80 10.04 10.74
C LEU A 109 11.12 10.31 9.98
N ASP A 110 11.11 11.37 9.17
CA ASP A 110 12.23 11.81 8.32
C ASP A 110 12.61 10.82 7.19
N ILE A 111 11.72 9.92 6.84
CA ILE A 111 11.88 9.04 5.68
C ILE A 111 10.89 9.45 4.61
N ALA A 112 11.40 9.82 3.43
CA ALA A 112 10.57 10.21 2.30
C ALA A 112 10.05 8.99 1.56
N LEU A 113 8.74 8.91 1.35
CA LEU A 113 8.09 7.87 0.58
C LEU A 113 7.40 8.47 -0.65
N PRO A 114 7.47 7.80 -1.80
CA PRO A 114 6.67 8.23 -2.95
C PRO A 114 5.19 8.05 -2.68
N CYS A 115 4.38 8.95 -3.23
CA CYS A 115 2.92 8.96 -3.08
C CYS A 115 2.23 8.96 -4.43
N LEU A 116 1.16 8.18 -4.54
CA LEU A 116 0.27 8.15 -5.69
C LEU A 116 -1.17 8.34 -5.24
N SER A 117 -2.02 8.75 -6.19
CA SER A 117 -3.47 8.78 -6.00
C SER A 117 -4.12 7.74 -6.90
N LEU A 118 -5.04 6.95 -6.36
CA LEU A 118 -5.82 5.97 -7.12
C LEU A 118 -7.30 6.06 -6.74
N ASP A 119 -8.16 5.70 -7.68
CA ASP A 119 -9.57 5.42 -7.41
C ASP A 119 -9.69 3.95 -6.97
N PRO A 120 -10.04 3.69 -5.70
CA PRO A 120 -10.07 2.32 -5.18
C PRO A 120 -11.19 1.47 -5.75
N PHE A 121 -12.23 2.08 -6.33
CA PHE A 121 -13.39 1.37 -6.88
C PHE A 121 -13.25 1.01 -8.35
N GLU A 122 -12.17 1.42 -8.97
CA GLU A 122 -11.83 1.03 -10.34
C GLU A 122 -11.48 -0.47 -10.38
N VAL A 123 -11.91 -1.16 -11.45
CA VAL A 123 -11.65 -2.60 -11.59
C VAL A 123 -10.17 -2.94 -11.50
N SER A 124 -9.31 -2.10 -12.06
CA SER A 124 -7.87 -2.31 -12.08
C SER A 124 -7.13 -1.76 -10.85
N ALA A 125 -7.83 -1.26 -9.84
CA ALA A 125 -7.19 -0.61 -8.69
C ALA A 125 -6.17 -1.51 -7.98
N ALA A 126 -6.51 -2.76 -7.73
CA ALA A 126 -5.60 -3.70 -7.06
C ALA A 126 -4.37 -4.01 -7.92
N ILE A 127 -4.55 -4.16 -9.23
CA ILE A 127 -3.45 -4.40 -10.17
C ILE A 127 -2.53 -3.18 -10.21
N LYS A 128 -3.11 -1.98 -10.29
CA LYS A 128 -2.33 -0.73 -10.28
C LYS A 128 -1.54 -0.56 -8.98
N ALA A 129 -2.15 -0.84 -7.85
CA ALA A 129 -1.48 -0.77 -6.55
C ALA A 129 -0.29 -1.73 -6.48
N LYS A 130 -0.46 -2.96 -6.94
CA LYS A 130 0.60 -3.96 -6.97
C LYS A 130 1.74 -3.53 -7.89
N LEU A 131 1.43 -3.07 -9.10
CA LEU A 131 2.42 -2.55 -10.04
C LEU A 131 3.20 -1.38 -9.44
N ALA A 132 2.49 -0.43 -8.85
CA ALA A 132 3.12 0.74 -8.23
C ALA A 132 4.06 0.32 -7.08
N LEU A 133 3.64 -0.63 -6.26
CA LEU A 133 4.47 -1.11 -5.15
C LEU A 133 5.74 -1.80 -5.66
N GLU A 134 5.64 -2.64 -6.68
CA GLU A 134 6.81 -3.28 -7.29
C GLU A 134 7.82 -2.24 -7.78
N ARG A 135 7.35 -1.19 -8.44
CA ARG A 135 8.21 -0.11 -8.94
C ARG A 135 8.79 0.73 -7.81
N ALA A 136 7.99 1.06 -6.82
CA ALA A 136 8.44 1.84 -5.67
C ALA A 136 9.52 1.07 -4.88
N ALA A 137 9.35 -0.22 -4.68
CA ALA A 137 10.33 -1.07 -3.99
C ALA A 137 11.65 -1.15 -4.76
N ALA A 138 11.61 -1.04 -6.08
CA ALA A 138 12.79 -1.00 -6.94
C ALA A 138 13.39 0.42 -7.09
N GLY A 139 12.77 1.43 -6.48
CA GLY A 139 13.20 2.83 -6.62
C GLY A 139 12.90 3.42 -7.98
N ARG A 140 11.89 2.92 -8.70
CA ARG A 140 11.62 3.25 -10.11
C ARG A 140 10.19 3.70 -10.39
N LEU A 141 9.45 4.14 -9.37
CA LEU A 141 8.03 4.46 -9.54
C LEU A 141 7.78 5.54 -10.59
N PHE A 142 8.59 6.59 -10.59
CA PHE A 142 8.41 7.74 -11.49
C PHE A 142 9.35 7.70 -12.69
N GLU A 143 9.93 6.56 -13.00
CA GLU A 143 10.80 6.39 -14.14
C GLU A 143 10.02 6.53 -15.46
N PRO A 144 10.58 7.22 -16.48
CA PRO A 144 9.92 7.28 -17.78
C PRO A 144 9.82 5.90 -18.43
N ALA A 145 8.82 5.73 -19.30
CA ALA A 145 8.51 4.44 -19.93
C ALA A 145 9.71 3.84 -20.67
N GLU A 146 10.56 4.66 -21.27
CA GLU A 146 11.73 4.23 -22.01
C GLU A 146 12.77 3.53 -21.14
N ALA A 147 12.79 3.84 -19.85
CA ALA A 147 13.73 3.24 -18.91
C ALA A 147 13.14 2.02 -18.19
N GLN A 148 11.84 1.71 -18.37
CA GLN A 148 11.18 0.62 -17.66
C GLN A 148 11.37 -0.70 -18.38
N LEU A 149 11.65 -1.76 -17.60
CA LEU A 149 11.71 -3.12 -18.14
C LEU A 149 10.29 -3.70 -18.22
N PRO A 150 9.99 -4.51 -19.25
CA PRO A 150 8.73 -5.23 -19.30
C PRO A 150 8.59 -6.15 -18.08
N ARG A 151 7.42 -6.16 -17.48
CA ARG A 151 7.13 -6.98 -16.29
C ARG A 151 7.37 -8.47 -16.54
N ARG A 152 7.04 -8.94 -17.75
CA ARG A 152 7.21 -10.33 -18.14
C ARG A 152 8.69 -10.75 -18.17
N VAL A 153 9.59 -9.86 -18.56
CA VAL A 153 11.03 -10.15 -18.58
C VAL A 153 11.55 -10.39 -17.17
N LEU A 154 11.06 -9.64 -16.18
CA LEU A 154 11.44 -9.83 -14.79
C LEU A 154 11.01 -11.19 -14.24
N ARG A 155 9.93 -11.77 -14.77
CA ARG A 155 9.45 -13.09 -14.36
C ARG A 155 10.20 -14.24 -15.04
N ALA A 156 10.71 -14.01 -16.24
CA ALA A 156 11.39 -15.04 -17.01
C ALA A 156 12.81 -15.31 -16.49
N SER A 157 13.37 -14.39 -15.76
CA SER A 157 14.67 -14.53 -15.12
C SER A 157 14.52 -15.07 -13.70
#